data_2af4e69fb21017a2ef9e6061d96225d3
#
_entry.id   2af4e69fb21017a2ef9e6061d96225d3
#
_cell.length_a   1.000
_cell.length_b   1.000
_cell.length_c   1.000
_cell.angle_alpha   90.00
_cell.angle_beta   90.00
_cell.angle_gamma   90.00
#
_symmetry.space_group_name_H-M   'P 1'
#
loop_
_entity.id
_entity.type
_entity.pdbx_description
1 polymer ?
#
loop_
_entity_poly.entity_id
_entity_poly.type
_entity_poly.pdbx_seq_one_letter_code
_entity_poly.pdbx_strand_id
1 'polypeptide(L)'
;AKSDLLISKLNYENIIGKINDPNQLQKNSNAIVSIPSTLNKAINLSKKNNPDILIAKLDLDKSEKELAISQSDLKPTASLSLQRSYTDDLSATVDEKEQDVLKATLSWPFYSGGKKRSTINKNTNLTNRKRLLLDDVLRTNETNVASAWSSLQSSESFLSSVKVQVRASRIAYEGVNAEYERGSRNTLDVIQSNALLLSAE
;
A
#
# COMPACT_ATOMS: atom_id res chain seq x y z
N ALA A 1 -24.27 17.77 -9.53
CA ALA A 1 -24.96 16.89 -8.54
C ALA A 1 -25.51 15.59 -9.16
N LYS A 2 -26.46 15.62 -10.16
CA LYS A 2 -26.99 14.36 -10.74
C LYS A 2 -25.94 13.57 -11.52
N SER A 3 -25.09 14.26 -12.29
CA SER A 3 -23.96 13.65 -13.02
C SER A 3 -22.94 13.02 -12.07
N ASP A 4 -22.61 13.71 -10.98
CA ASP A 4 -21.63 13.24 -9.99
C ASP A 4 -22.13 12.00 -9.25
N LEU A 5 -23.43 11.94 -8.95
CA LEU A 5 -24.06 10.77 -8.36
C LEU A 5 -23.98 9.56 -9.30
N LEU A 6 -24.25 9.74 -10.60
CA LEU A 6 -24.18 8.68 -11.59
C LEU A 6 -22.74 8.14 -11.72
N ILE A 7 -21.74 9.04 -11.81
CA ILE A 7 -20.33 8.68 -11.89
C ILE A 7 -19.91 7.91 -10.63
N SER A 8 -20.32 8.39 -9.45
CA SER A 8 -20.01 7.71 -8.18
C SER A 8 -20.63 6.32 -8.10
N LYS A 9 -21.87 6.17 -8.59
CA LYS A 9 -22.55 4.87 -8.66
C LYS A 9 -21.82 3.90 -9.57
N LEU A 10 -21.44 4.33 -10.79
CA LEU A 10 -20.71 3.51 -11.74
C LEU A 10 -19.33 3.10 -11.20
N ASN A 11 -18.60 4.00 -10.54
CA ASN A 11 -17.33 3.69 -9.90
C ASN A 11 -17.48 2.67 -8.77
N TYR A 12 -18.52 2.81 -7.95
CA TYR A 12 -18.81 1.82 -6.91
C TYR A 12 -19.14 0.45 -7.51
N GLU A 13 -20.02 0.41 -8.52
CA GLU A 13 -20.39 -0.84 -9.20
C GLU A 13 -19.19 -1.53 -9.86
N ASN A 14 -18.23 -0.76 -10.36
CA ASN A 14 -17.02 -1.30 -10.96
C ASN A 14 -16.07 -1.93 -9.93
N ILE A 15 -16.00 -1.39 -8.70
CA ILE A 15 -15.05 -1.84 -7.67
C ILE A 15 -15.64 -2.91 -6.76
N ILE A 16 -16.90 -2.76 -6.36
CA ILE A 16 -17.53 -3.59 -5.31
C ILE A 16 -18.60 -4.51 -5.90
N GLY A 17 -19.26 -4.09 -6.99
CA GLY A 17 -20.36 -4.82 -7.64
C GLY A 17 -21.67 -4.06 -7.64
N LYS A 18 -22.70 -4.64 -8.23
CA LYS A 18 -24.01 -3.98 -8.41
C LYS A 18 -24.66 -3.60 -7.08
N ILE A 19 -25.09 -2.34 -7.00
CA ILE A 19 -25.92 -1.84 -5.89
C ILE A 19 -27.39 -2.02 -6.27
N ASN A 20 -28.15 -2.71 -5.45
CA ASN A 20 -29.59 -2.85 -5.63
C ASN A 20 -30.34 -1.54 -5.30
N ASP A 21 -29.93 -0.84 -4.24
CA ASP A 21 -30.52 0.43 -3.81
C ASP A 21 -29.47 1.32 -3.13
N PRO A 22 -29.09 2.48 -3.72
CA PRO A 22 -28.16 3.42 -3.11
C PRO A 22 -28.59 3.97 -1.74
N ASN A 23 -29.89 3.98 -1.45
CA ASN A 23 -30.42 4.49 -0.19
C ASN A 23 -30.19 3.53 1.00
N GLN A 24 -29.84 2.27 0.71
CA GLN A 24 -29.49 1.28 1.75
C GLN A 24 -28.03 1.41 2.23
N LEU A 25 -27.23 2.23 1.55
CA LEU A 25 -25.86 2.49 1.97
C LEU A 25 -25.85 3.31 3.26
N GLN A 26 -25.43 2.68 4.36
CA GLN A 26 -25.26 3.38 5.62
C GLN A 26 -23.94 4.16 5.61
N LYS A 27 -23.99 5.42 6.04
CA LYS A 27 -22.79 6.21 6.26
C LYS A 27 -21.99 5.57 7.40
N ASN A 28 -20.80 5.04 7.07
CA ASN A 28 -19.94 4.44 8.08
C ASN A 28 -19.37 5.54 9.01
N SER A 29 -20.07 5.81 10.11
CA SER A 29 -19.66 6.79 11.12
C SER A 29 -18.63 6.23 12.11
N ASN A 30 -18.39 4.92 12.12
CA ASN A 30 -17.56 4.25 13.11
C ASN A 30 -16.12 3.97 12.65
N ALA A 31 -15.73 4.40 11.47
CA ALA A 31 -14.37 4.21 10.95
C ALA A 31 -13.37 5.27 11.45
N ILE A 32 -13.54 5.80 12.65
CA ILE A 32 -12.48 6.58 13.27
C ILE A 32 -11.47 5.60 13.85
N VAL A 33 -10.58 5.15 12.99
CA VAL A 33 -9.31 4.57 13.45
C VAL A 33 -8.67 5.61 14.37
N SER A 34 -8.30 5.21 15.57
CA SER A 34 -7.67 6.09 16.56
C SER A 34 -6.46 6.77 15.90
N ILE A 35 -6.59 8.07 15.65
CA ILE A 35 -5.52 8.87 15.05
C ILE A 35 -4.39 8.96 16.08
N PRO A 36 -3.13 8.69 15.70
CA PRO A 36 -2.01 8.84 16.62
C PRO A 36 -1.92 10.25 17.18
N SER A 37 -1.60 10.38 18.47
CA SER A 37 -1.58 11.69 19.14
C SER A 37 -0.37 12.57 18.79
N THR A 38 0.66 12.01 18.12
CA THR A 38 1.87 12.74 17.72
C THR A 38 2.42 12.23 16.40
N LEU A 39 3.12 13.10 15.66
CA LEU A 39 3.81 12.73 14.41
C LEU A 39 4.74 11.53 14.58
N ASN A 40 5.53 11.49 15.66
CA ASN A 40 6.45 10.39 15.92
C ASN A 40 5.74 9.05 16.12
N LYS A 41 4.57 9.05 16.78
CA LYS A 41 3.74 7.85 16.92
C LYS A 41 3.17 7.42 15.56
N ALA A 42 2.74 8.38 14.73
CA ALA A 42 2.25 8.10 13.39
C ALA A 42 3.33 7.47 12.50
N ILE A 43 4.56 8.01 12.51
CA ILE A 43 5.71 7.48 11.78
C ILE A 43 6.04 6.05 12.25
N ASN A 44 6.09 5.82 13.56
CA ASN A 44 6.40 4.48 14.09
C ASN A 44 5.31 3.45 13.76
N LEU A 45 4.04 3.85 13.80
CA LEU A 45 2.92 2.99 13.41
C LEU A 45 2.98 2.65 11.92
N SER A 46 3.26 3.65 11.09
CA SER A 46 3.44 3.48 9.65
C SER A 46 4.61 2.54 9.31
N LYS A 47 5.76 2.71 9.94
CA LYS A 47 6.92 1.81 9.77
C LYS A 47 6.62 0.33 10.06
N LYS A 48 5.68 0.08 10.97
CA LYS A 48 5.24 -1.27 11.33
C LYS A 48 4.24 -1.87 10.33
N ASN A 49 3.29 -1.05 9.87
CA ASN A 49 2.08 -1.54 9.22
C ASN A 49 2.02 -1.21 7.72
N ASN A 50 2.94 -0.38 7.20
CA ASN A 50 2.93 -0.04 5.78
C ASN A 50 3.29 -1.25 4.92
N PRO A 51 2.40 -1.69 4.01
CA PRO A 51 2.65 -2.81 3.11
C PRO A 51 3.87 -2.62 2.22
N ASP A 52 4.15 -1.40 1.75
CA ASP A 52 5.29 -1.12 0.87
C ASP A 52 6.63 -1.37 1.57
N ILE A 53 6.72 -1.03 2.87
CA ILE A 53 7.90 -1.33 3.68
C ILE A 53 8.05 -2.85 3.89
N LEU A 54 6.93 -3.54 4.10
CA LEU A 54 6.96 -5.00 4.26
C LEU A 54 7.42 -5.68 2.96
N ILE A 55 6.89 -5.26 1.81
CA ILE A 55 7.30 -5.74 0.48
C ILE A 55 8.79 -5.50 0.27
N ALA A 56 9.29 -4.29 0.53
CA ALA A 56 10.70 -3.95 0.36
C ALA A 56 11.63 -4.80 1.26
N LYS A 57 11.20 -5.11 2.50
CA LYS A 57 11.92 -6.02 3.40
C LYS A 57 11.96 -7.45 2.87
N LEU A 58 10.82 -7.95 2.38
CA LEU A 58 10.75 -9.31 1.79
C LEU A 58 11.57 -9.41 0.51
N ASP A 59 11.60 -8.35 -0.31
CA ASP A 59 12.43 -8.26 -1.50
C ASP A 59 13.93 -8.30 -1.17
N LEU A 60 14.34 -7.63 -0.09
CA LEU A 60 15.71 -7.69 0.40
C LEU A 60 16.06 -9.10 0.87
N ASP A 61 15.22 -9.70 1.73
CA ASP A 61 15.43 -11.09 2.21
C ASP A 61 15.51 -12.08 1.04
N LYS A 62 14.62 -11.96 0.05
CA LYS A 62 14.68 -12.76 -1.17
C LYS A 62 16.02 -12.62 -1.86
N SER A 63 16.53 -11.41 -2.05
CA SER A 63 17.80 -11.17 -2.74
C SER A 63 19.01 -11.72 -1.93
N GLU A 64 18.95 -11.69 -0.60
CA GLU A 64 19.95 -12.31 0.27
C GLU A 64 19.95 -13.84 0.15
N LYS A 65 18.77 -14.46 0.03
CA LYS A 65 18.66 -15.92 -0.23
C LYS A 65 19.18 -16.28 -1.64
N GLU A 66 18.89 -15.48 -2.67
CA GLU A 66 19.42 -15.67 -4.02
C GLU A 66 20.96 -15.55 -4.06
N LEU A 67 21.54 -14.62 -3.27
CA LEU A 67 22.99 -14.55 -3.10
C LEU A 67 23.53 -15.82 -2.44
N ALA A 68 22.90 -16.30 -1.35
CA ALA A 68 23.30 -17.51 -0.66
C ALA A 68 23.22 -18.74 -1.57
N ILE A 69 22.19 -18.87 -2.43
CA ILE A 69 22.08 -19.92 -3.45
C ILE A 69 23.28 -19.84 -4.41
N SER A 70 23.60 -18.65 -4.94
CA SER A 70 24.74 -18.46 -5.84
C SER A 70 26.07 -18.83 -5.21
N GLN A 71 26.23 -18.59 -3.89
CA GLN A 71 27.42 -19.01 -3.14
C GLN A 71 27.44 -20.52 -2.94
N SER A 72 26.29 -21.16 -2.77
CA SER A 72 26.20 -22.62 -2.62
C SER A 72 26.56 -23.38 -3.91
N ASP A 73 26.41 -22.75 -5.07
CA ASP A 73 26.82 -23.30 -6.38
C ASP A 73 28.32 -23.57 -6.50
N LEU A 74 29.15 -23.00 -5.61
CA LEU A 74 30.58 -23.30 -5.51
C LEU A 74 30.88 -24.54 -4.67
N LYS A 75 29.91 -25.03 -3.91
CA LYS A 75 30.07 -26.19 -3.03
C LYS A 75 29.80 -27.49 -3.76
N PRO A 76 30.35 -28.63 -3.28
CA PRO A 76 30.01 -29.93 -3.81
C PRO A 76 28.55 -30.27 -3.50
N THR A 77 27.88 -30.92 -4.47
CA THR A 77 26.52 -31.45 -4.34
C THR A 77 26.56 -32.96 -4.35
N ALA A 78 25.84 -33.59 -3.43
CA ALA A 78 25.63 -35.03 -3.39
C ALA A 78 24.17 -35.35 -3.67
N SER A 79 23.94 -36.31 -4.58
CA SER A 79 22.61 -36.84 -4.89
C SER A 79 22.58 -38.34 -4.75
N LEU A 80 21.50 -38.87 -4.18
CA LEU A 80 21.21 -40.29 -4.09
C LEU A 80 19.93 -40.57 -4.89
N SER A 81 19.97 -41.48 -5.84
CA SER A 81 18.79 -41.88 -6.58
C SER A 81 18.63 -43.41 -6.54
N LEU A 82 17.39 -43.85 -6.29
CA LEU A 82 16.96 -45.22 -6.40
C LEU A 82 15.99 -45.30 -7.60
N GLN A 83 16.32 -46.16 -8.57
CA GLN A 83 15.49 -46.36 -9.75
C GLN A 83 15.15 -47.82 -9.85
N ARG A 84 13.86 -48.16 -9.89
CA ARG A 84 13.37 -49.47 -10.27
C ARG A 84 12.78 -49.39 -11.68
N SER A 85 13.24 -50.23 -12.58
CA SER A 85 12.70 -50.39 -13.94
C SER A 85 12.25 -51.81 -14.15
N TYR A 86 11.07 -51.96 -14.71
CA TYR A 86 10.50 -53.21 -15.21
C TYR A 86 10.28 -53.05 -16.69
N THR A 87 10.75 -54.00 -17.47
CA THR A 87 10.57 -54.01 -18.93
C THR A 87 10.12 -55.41 -19.30
N ASP A 88 8.97 -55.47 -19.99
CA ASP A 88 8.36 -56.67 -20.52
C ASP A 88 8.61 -56.76 -22.05
N ASP A 89 8.72 -57.92 -22.62
CA ASP A 89 8.90 -58.15 -24.06
C ASP A 89 10.15 -57.47 -24.67
N LEU A 90 11.30 -57.54 -23.98
CA LEU A 90 12.51 -56.82 -24.36
C LEU A 90 13.17 -57.37 -25.63
N SER A 91 13.13 -58.69 -25.84
CA SER A 91 13.63 -59.37 -27.05
C SER A 91 13.16 -60.83 -27.13
N ALA A 92 13.34 -61.53 -28.29
CA ALA A 92 12.96 -62.94 -28.51
C ALA A 92 13.64 -63.91 -27.52
N THR A 93 14.60 -63.48 -26.71
CA THR A 93 15.35 -64.30 -25.77
C THR A 93 15.26 -63.80 -24.30
N VAL A 94 14.66 -62.64 -24.09
CA VAL A 94 14.50 -62.06 -22.75
C VAL A 94 13.07 -61.50 -22.63
N ASP A 95 12.22 -62.22 -21.90
CA ASP A 95 10.80 -61.97 -21.74
C ASP A 95 10.56 -60.83 -20.73
N GLU A 96 11.23 -60.88 -19.60
CA GLU A 96 11.10 -59.87 -18.53
C GLU A 96 12.47 -59.41 -18.04
N LYS A 97 12.63 -58.10 -17.76
CA LYS A 97 13.80 -57.55 -17.14
C LYS A 97 13.41 -56.66 -15.99
N GLU A 98 13.76 -57.07 -14.79
CA GLU A 98 13.65 -56.25 -13.56
C GLU A 98 15.05 -55.74 -13.17
N GLN A 99 15.16 -54.44 -12.94
CA GLN A 99 16.43 -53.83 -12.59
C GLN A 99 16.22 -52.79 -11.48
N ASP A 100 16.92 -52.98 -10.37
CA ASP A 100 17.03 -51.99 -9.27
C ASP A 100 18.41 -51.35 -9.31
N VAL A 101 18.45 -50.03 -9.43
CA VAL A 101 19.71 -49.26 -9.49
C VAL A 101 19.72 -48.24 -8.36
N LEU A 102 20.65 -48.39 -7.43
CA LEU A 102 21.01 -47.41 -6.44
C LEU A 102 22.25 -46.65 -6.90
N LYS A 103 22.10 -45.32 -7.11
CA LYS A 103 23.19 -44.47 -7.60
C LYS A 103 23.43 -43.31 -6.64
N ALA A 104 24.68 -43.21 -6.15
CA ALA A 104 25.18 -42.06 -5.41
C ALA A 104 26.09 -41.23 -6.33
N THR A 105 25.83 -39.94 -6.47
CA THR A 105 26.63 -39.06 -7.32
C THR A 105 27.11 -37.85 -6.51
N LEU A 106 28.42 -37.62 -6.50
CA LEU A 106 29.05 -36.42 -5.96
C LEU A 106 29.56 -35.54 -7.10
N SER A 107 29.12 -34.29 -7.17
CA SER A 107 29.55 -33.36 -8.21
C SER A 107 30.14 -32.13 -7.58
N TRP A 108 31.37 -31.76 -7.95
CA TRP A 108 32.04 -30.58 -7.48
C TRP A 108 32.59 -29.75 -8.65
N PRO A 109 31.96 -28.59 -8.95
CA PRO A 109 32.40 -27.76 -10.06
C PRO A 109 33.54 -26.82 -9.60
N PHE A 110 34.77 -27.34 -9.61
CA PHE A 110 35.97 -26.62 -9.14
C PHE A 110 36.45 -25.52 -10.11
N TYR A 111 36.07 -25.59 -11.42
CA TYR A 111 36.37 -24.58 -12.42
C TYR A 111 35.20 -24.35 -13.37
N SER A 112 34.81 -23.08 -13.57
CA SER A 112 33.68 -22.67 -14.42
C SER A 112 33.99 -21.44 -15.28
N GLY A 113 35.27 -21.18 -15.60
CA GLY A 113 35.66 -20.04 -16.42
C GLY A 113 35.25 -18.67 -15.86
N GLY A 114 35.16 -18.53 -14.52
CA GLY A 114 34.76 -17.28 -13.88
C GLY A 114 33.23 -17.03 -13.81
N LYS A 115 32.41 -17.81 -14.51
CA LYS A 115 30.95 -17.61 -14.60
C LYS A 115 30.28 -17.57 -13.23
N LYS A 116 30.57 -18.53 -12.35
CA LYS A 116 29.97 -18.59 -11.00
C LYS A 116 30.38 -17.38 -10.14
N ARG A 117 31.65 -16.98 -10.19
CA ARG A 117 32.11 -15.78 -9.47
C ARG A 117 31.43 -14.50 -9.96
N SER A 118 31.25 -14.37 -11.27
CA SER A 118 30.51 -13.25 -11.87
C SER A 118 29.04 -13.23 -11.43
N THR A 119 28.39 -14.42 -11.34
CA THR A 119 27.03 -14.54 -10.82
C THR A 119 26.93 -14.10 -9.35
N ILE A 120 27.88 -14.49 -8.50
CA ILE A 120 27.93 -14.06 -7.10
C ILE A 120 28.08 -12.52 -7.02
N ASN A 121 29.01 -11.93 -7.78
CA ASN A 121 29.20 -10.49 -7.82
C ASN A 121 27.93 -9.77 -8.28
N LYS A 122 27.25 -10.27 -9.31
CA LYS A 122 25.95 -9.76 -9.76
C LYS A 122 24.93 -9.79 -8.63
N ASN A 123 24.76 -10.91 -7.93
CA ASN A 123 23.78 -11.05 -6.86
C ASN A 123 24.13 -10.21 -5.62
N THR A 124 25.42 -10.03 -5.33
CA THR A 124 25.88 -9.08 -4.30
C THR A 124 25.44 -7.65 -4.64
N ASN A 125 25.63 -7.20 -5.88
CA ASN A 125 25.21 -5.89 -6.32
C ASN A 125 23.70 -5.72 -6.31
N LEU A 126 22.94 -6.77 -6.68
CA LEU A 126 21.48 -6.78 -6.58
C LEU A 126 21.00 -6.66 -5.13
N THR A 127 21.62 -7.38 -4.20
CA THR A 127 21.31 -7.28 -2.77
C THR A 127 21.60 -5.87 -2.24
N ASN A 128 22.73 -5.28 -2.59
CA ASN A 128 23.04 -3.90 -2.21
C ASN A 128 22.01 -2.91 -2.78
N ARG A 129 21.61 -3.08 -4.04
CA ARG A 129 20.52 -2.29 -4.64
C ARG A 129 19.22 -2.42 -3.85
N LYS A 130 18.81 -3.66 -3.47
CA LYS A 130 17.58 -3.88 -2.70
C LYS A 130 17.65 -3.22 -1.31
N ARG A 131 18.83 -3.19 -0.69
CA ARG A 131 19.04 -2.47 0.58
C ARG A 131 18.81 -0.97 0.44
N LEU A 132 19.37 -0.36 -0.61
CA LEU A 132 19.17 1.05 -0.90
C LEU A 132 17.70 1.38 -1.23
N LEU A 133 17.01 0.49 -1.95
CA LEU A 133 15.58 0.65 -2.23
C LEU A 133 14.72 0.57 -0.95
N LEU A 134 15.07 -0.29 0.00
CA LEU A 134 14.41 -0.31 1.31
C LEU A 134 14.59 1.00 2.07
N ASP A 135 15.81 1.56 2.08
CA ASP A 135 16.08 2.87 2.68
C ASP A 135 15.28 3.99 2.01
N ASP A 136 15.14 3.96 0.70
CA ASP A 136 14.34 4.92 -0.07
C ASP A 136 12.86 4.83 0.30
N VAL A 137 12.29 3.61 0.35
CA VAL A 137 10.90 3.39 0.79
C VAL A 137 10.66 3.88 2.21
N LEU A 138 11.62 3.66 3.13
CA LEU A 138 11.51 4.15 4.50
C LEU A 138 11.48 5.68 4.58
N ARG A 139 12.35 6.38 3.83
CA ARG A 139 12.39 7.85 3.77
C ARG A 139 11.14 8.43 3.11
N THR A 140 10.71 7.83 2.02
CA THR A 140 9.48 8.23 1.32
C THR A 140 8.27 8.08 2.22
N ASN A 141 8.18 6.97 2.96
CA ASN A 141 7.11 6.77 3.94
C ASN A 141 7.13 7.84 5.04
N GLU A 142 8.29 8.19 5.60
CA GLU A 142 8.42 9.26 6.60
C GLU A 142 7.93 10.60 6.05
N THR A 143 8.32 10.95 4.83
CA THR A 143 7.90 12.18 4.16
C THR A 143 6.39 12.20 3.92
N ASN A 144 5.82 11.10 3.45
CA ASN A 144 4.38 10.99 3.20
C ASN A 144 3.57 11.14 4.49
N VAL A 145 4.00 10.49 5.58
CA VAL A 145 3.35 10.61 6.89
C VAL A 145 3.46 12.03 7.43
N ALA A 146 4.63 12.67 7.31
CA ALA A 146 4.82 14.06 7.74
C ALA A 146 3.93 15.03 6.94
N SER A 147 3.82 14.84 5.63
CA SER A 147 2.95 15.64 4.77
C SER A 147 1.47 15.44 5.13
N ALA A 148 1.03 14.20 5.31
CA ALA A 148 -0.34 13.91 5.73
C ALA A 148 -0.67 14.48 7.11
N TRP A 149 0.29 14.44 8.05
CA TRP A 149 0.16 15.05 9.37
C TRP A 149 0.01 16.57 9.30
N SER A 150 0.83 17.23 8.48
CA SER A 150 0.72 18.68 8.22
C SER A 150 -0.63 19.05 7.61
N SER A 151 -1.11 18.24 6.65
CA SER A 151 -2.43 18.43 6.04
C SER A 151 -3.57 18.26 7.05
N LEU A 152 -3.45 17.32 7.98
CA LEU A 152 -4.41 17.14 9.07
C LEU A 152 -4.47 18.39 9.96
N GLN A 153 -3.32 18.89 10.43
CA GLN A 153 -3.26 20.10 11.26
C GLN A 153 -3.83 21.33 10.53
N SER A 154 -3.52 21.47 9.24
CA SER A 154 -4.07 22.56 8.42
C SER A 154 -5.58 22.46 8.30
N SER A 155 -6.11 21.25 8.11
CA SER A 155 -7.55 21.01 8.00
C SER A 155 -8.27 21.27 9.33
N GLU A 156 -7.68 20.89 10.46
CA GLU A 156 -8.22 21.22 11.81
C GLU A 156 -8.27 22.71 12.05
N SER A 157 -7.20 23.43 11.70
CA SER A 157 -7.13 24.89 11.83
C SER A 157 -8.13 25.58 10.91
N PHE A 158 -8.25 25.09 9.65
CA PHE A 158 -9.23 25.58 8.70
C PHE A 158 -10.67 25.38 9.19
N LEU A 159 -10.99 24.18 9.69
CA LEU A 159 -12.32 23.89 10.27
C LEU A 159 -12.65 24.81 11.43
N SER A 160 -11.67 25.06 12.31
CA SER A 160 -11.83 26.02 13.42
C SER A 160 -12.15 27.41 12.92
N SER A 161 -11.42 27.89 11.91
CA SER A 161 -11.61 29.21 11.31
C SER A 161 -12.98 29.35 10.64
N VAL A 162 -13.41 28.34 9.87
CA VAL A 162 -14.73 28.33 9.21
C VAL A 162 -15.86 28.34 10.25
N LYS A 163 -15.74 27.57 11.33
CA LYS A 163 -16.72 27.61 12.42
C LYS A 163 -16.87 29.01 13.03
N VAL A 164 -15.77 29.74 13.21
CA VAL A 164 -15.79 31.13 13.69
C VAL A 164 -16.43 32.04 12.64
N GLN A 165 -16.09 31.87 11.36
CA GLN A 165 -16.67 32.64 10.26
C GLN A 165 -18.20 32.48 10.18
N VAL A 166 -18.72 31.24 10.22
CA VAL A 166 -20.17 30.98 10.24
C VAL A 166 -20.84 31.66 11.42
N ARG A 167 -20.23 31.56 12.63
CA ARG A 167 -20.77 32.22 13.82
C ARG A 167 -20.82 33.75 13.68
N ALA A 168 -19.74 34.34 13.15
CA ALA A 168 -19.65 35.79 12.94
C ALA A 168 -20.68 36.26 11.88
N SER A 169 -20.81 35.54 10.77
CA SER A 169 -21.80 35.84 9.72
C SER A 169 -23.24 35.72 10.24
N ARG A 170 -23.50 34.75 11.11
CA ARG A 170 -24.83 34.60 11.74
C ARG A 170 -25.17 35.75 12.66
N ILE A 171 -24.25 36.17 13.53
CA ILE A 171 -24.43 37.33 14.42
C ILE A 171 -24.62 38.61 13.61
N ALA A 172 -23.84 38.78 12.54
CA ALA A 172 -23.99 39.93 11.65
C ALA A 172 -25.36 39.96 10.96
N TYR A 173 -25.84 38.81 10.44
CA TYR A 173 -27.18 38.71 9.85
C TYR A 173 -28.28 39.03 10.89
N GLU A 174 -28.21 38.48 12.09
CA GLU A 174 -29.17 38.73 13.14
C GLU A 174 -29.18 40.21 13.53
N GLY A 175 -28.02 40.86 13.64
CA GLY A 175 -27.90 42.31 13.91
C GLY A 175 -28.52 43.16 12.83
N VAL A 176 -28.21 42.90 11.54
CA VAL A 176 -28.78 43.62 10.37
C VAL A 176 -30.30 43.41 10.29
N ASN A 177 -30.79 42.22 10.57
CA ASN A 177 -32.23 41.94 10.57
C ASN A 177 -32.96 42.73 11.73
N ALA A 178 -32.38 42.75 12.90
CA ALA A 178 -32.94 43.52 14.02
C ALA A 178 -32.94 45.04 13.77
N GLU A 179 -31.93 45.59 13.08
CA GLU A 179 -31.86 46.97 12.66
C GLU A 179 -32.90 47.27 11.54
N TYR A 180 -33.13 46.34 10.61
CA TYR A 180 -34.16 46.44 9.59
C TYR A 180 -35.57 46.48 10.19
N GLU A 181 -35.89 45.65 11.16
CA GLU A 181 -37.18 45.61 11.85
C GLU A 181 -37.46 46.97 12.60
N ARG A 182 -36.40 47.69 12.99
CA ARG A 182 -36.50 49.03 13.61
C ARG A 182 -36.51 50.14 12.59
N GLY A 183 -36.44 49.82 11.28
CA GLY A 183 -36.45 50.82 10.21
C GLY A 183 -35.09 51.49 9.95
N SER A 184 -34.00 51.05 10.61
CA SER A 184 -32.67 51.64 10.49
C SER A 184 -31.84 51.10 9.32
N ARG A 185 -32.27 50.03 8.64
CA ARG A 185 -31.62 49.37 7.52
C ARG A 185 -32.59 49.14 6.39
N ASN A 186 -32.05 48.98 5.18
CA ASN A 186 -32.85 48.66 3.99
C ASN A 186 -32.88 47.15 3.73
N THR A 187 -33.80 46.71 2.89
CA THR A 187 -33.99 45.32 2.50
C THR A 187 -32.74 44.74 1.80
N LEU A 188 -31.98 45.56 1.05
CA LEU A 188 -30.76 45.14 0.38
C LEU A 188 -29.68 44.66 1.37
N ASP A 189 -29.54 45.40 2.50
CA ASP A 189 -28.58 45.05 3.55
C ASP A 189 -28.88 43.67 4.15
N VAL A 190 -30.16 43.35 4.36
CA VAL A 190 -30.62 42.05 4.86
C VAL A 190 -30.31 40.94 3.84
N ILE A 191 -30.62 41.17 2.56
CA ILE A 191 -30.31 40.18 1.50
C ILE A 191 -28.82 39.93 1.40
N GLN A 192 -27.99 40.96 1.44
CA GLN A 192 -26.53 40.83 1.37
C GLN A 192 -25.97 40.08 2.61
N SER A 193 -26.46 40.41 3.79
CA SER A 193 -26.04 39.72 5.01
C SER A 193 -26.45 38.26 5.04
N ASN A 194 -27.65 37.93 4.55
CA ASN A 194 -28.11 36.54 4.39
C ASN A 194 -27.28 35.78 3.36
N ALA A 195 -26.93 36.42 2.23
CA ALA A 195 -26.07 35.79 1.22
C ALA A 195 -24.67 35.48 1.76
N LEU A 196 -24.10 36.36 2.60
CA LEU A 196 -22.83 36.12 3.27
C LEU A 196 -22.91 34.97 4.27
N LEU A 197 -24.01 34.85 5.03
CA LEU A 197 -24.24 33.73 5.93
C LEU A 197 -24.33 32.42 5.16
N LEU A 198 -25.15 32.36 4.12
CA LEU A 198 -25.29 31.17 3.26
C LEU A 198 -24.00 30.76 2.57
N SER A 199 -23.14 31.71 2.23
CA SER A 199 -21.83 31.40 1.64
C SER A 199 -20.82 30.87 2.67
N ALA A 200 -21.03 31.17 3.95
CA ALA A 200 -20.19 30.68 5.04
C ALA A 200 -20.62 29.29 5.56
N GLU A 201 -21.90 28.94 5.47
CA GLU A 201 -22.46 27.61 5.78
C GLU A 201 -22.14 26.58 4.70
#